data_c84e661e66b549111210b7450a1fd747
#
_entry.id   c84e661e66b549111210b7450a1fd747
#
_cell.length_a   1.000
_cell.length_b   1.000
_cell.length_c   1.000
_cell.angle_alpha   90.00
_cell.angle_beta   90.00
_cell.angle_gamma   90.00
#
_symmetry.space_group_name_H-M   'P 1'
#
loop_
_entity.id
_entity.type
_entity.pdbx_description
1 polymer ?
#
loop_
_entity_poly.entity_id
_entity_poly.type
_entity_poly.pdbx_seq_one_letter_code
_entity_poly.pdbx_strand_id
1 'polypeptide(L)'
;MTTLIIGGTGFIGRRLIPLLAKRGEDSVVMDINPQTANFSELAKVRVVRGDVSQFDDVMAVMTTVKPDRVINLAYYISSDLPPRVAFKLNILGMDNCFEAARLAGCNRVVYASSVAVSGEQKFYGERIVNEDDLKHGHVQYAMHKIFNEWQAQDYREKHGMEITTIRPANVTGPDKIVGSVDHVFCITNPARGKSIKFPYKDTMRAPIHVDEIAEIFARVVMKDKPTHAIYNTGGHTISLGELADMVREFLPDAQISFDSETGGRERSGNFMIDNSRVVTEFGMQFRPYRERVLQIINEVRAEEGKPPITDR
;
A
#
# COMPACT_ATOMS: atom_id res chain seq x y z
N MET A 1 -14.13 11.86 15.60
CA MET A 1 -12.93 12.55 15.11
C MET A 1 -12.99 12.58 13.60
N THR A 2 -12.39 13.60 12.96
CA THR A 2 -12.38 13.72 11.50
C THR A 2 -11.01 13.35 10.94
N THR A 3 -10.99 12.39 10.03
CA THR A 3 -9.77 11.98 9.32
C THR A 3 -9.80 12.48 7.88
N LEU A 4 -8.78 13.23 7.47
CA LEU A 4 -8.56 13.59 6.06
C LEU A 4 -7.74 12.49 5.38
N ILE A 5 -8.25 11.94 4.27
CA ILE A 5 -7.56 10.91 3.48
C ILE A 5 -7.22 11.49 2.10
N ILE A 6 -5.95 11.76 1.88
CA ILE A 6 -5.42 12.28 0.60
C ILE A 6 -5.08 11.08 -0.29
N GLY A 7 -5.58 11.08 -1.54
CA GLY A 7 -5.46 9.93 -2.44
C GLY A 7 -6.40 8.77 -2.10
N GLY A 8 -7.52 9.06 -1.43
CA GLY A 8 -8.40 8.04 -0.88
C GLY A 8 -9.28 7.32 -1.89
N THR A 9 -9.40 7.78 -3.14
CA THR A 9 -10.11 7.04 -4.19
C THR A 9 -9.23 5.97 -4.86
N GLY A 10 -7.94 5.91 -4.47
CA GLY A 10 -6.98 4.92 -4.97
C GLY A 10 -7.18 3.52 -4.38
N PHE A 11 -6.30 2.60 -4.78
CA PHE A 11 -6.37 1.16 -4.49
C PHE A 11 -6.51 0.84 -2.98
N ILE A 12 -5.65 1.41 -2.12
CA ILE A 12 -5.73 1.20 -0.66
C ILE A 12 -6.93 1.94 -0.07
N GLY A 13 -7.16 3.18 -0.50
CA GLY A 13 -8.21 4.04 0.06
C GLY A 13 -9.61 3.46 -0.12
N ARG A 14 -9.89 2.81 -1.25
CA ARG A 14 -11.18 2.14 -1.51
C ARG A 14 -11.51 1.02 -0.51
N ARG A 15 -10.52 0.42 0.13
CA ARG A 15 -10.69 -0.57 1.22
C ARG A 15 -10.68 0.09 2.59
N LEU A 16 -9.87 1.12 2.78
CA LEU A 16 -9.71 1.82 4.06
C LEU A 16 -10.95 2.64 4.45
N ILE A 17 -11.51 3.41 3.50
CA ILE A 17 -12.60 4.35 3.80
C ILE A 17 -13.86 3.65 4.31
N PRO A 18 -14.36 2.57 3.68
CA PRO A 18 -15.48 1.81 4.23
C PRO A 18 -15.20 1.22 5.62
N LEU A 19 -13.95 0.82 5.87
CA LEU A 19 -13.53 0.30 7.16
C LEU A 19 -13.56 1.37 8.26
N LEU A 20 -13.08 2.58 7.98
CA LEU A 20 -13.14 3.72 8.90
C LEU A 20 -14.60 4.13 9.16
N ALA A 21 -15.43 4.21 8.12
CA ALA A 21 -16.86 4.51 8.26
C ALA A 21 -17.60 3.50 9.14
N LYS A 22 -17.29 2.19 8.96
CA LYS A 22 -17.83 1.11 9.82
C LYS A 22 -17.42 1.25 11.29
N ARG A 23 -16.28 1.88 11.56
CA ARG A 23 -15.79 2.19 12.91
C ARG A 23 -16.35 3.50 13.47
N GLY A 24 -17.21 4.17 12.73
CA GLY A 24 -17.85 5.41 13.14
C GLY A 24 -17.02 6.67 12.92
N GLU A 25 -15.89 6.58 12.24
CA GLU A 25 -15.03 7.73 11.92
C GLU A 25 -15.65 8.62 10.83
N ASP A 26 -15.57 9.93 11.04
CA ASP A 26 -15.88 10.91 10.00
C ASP A 26 -14.68 11.02 9.05
N SER A 27 -14.92 10.88 7.76
CA SER A 27 -13.85 10.90 6.76
C SER A 27 -14.09 11.97 5.69
N VAL A 28 -13.03 12.73 5.38
CA VAL A 28 -13.00 13.58 4.20
C VAL A 28 -11.93 13.03 3.26
N VAL A 29 -12.33 12.73 2.05
CA VAL A 29 -11.48 12.14 1.00
C VAL A 29 -11.10 13.24 0.04
N MET A 30 -9.82 13.57 -0.05
CA MET A 30 -9.27 14.48 -1.05
C MET A 30 -8.59 13.68 -2.15
N ASP A 31 -9.01 13.89 -3.39
CA ASP A 31 -8.38 13.23 -4.55
C ASP A 31 -8.43 14.14 -5.79
N ILE A 32 -7.47 13.98 -6.69
CA ILE A 32 -7.46 14.70 -7.97
C ILE A 32 -8.57 14.22 -8.90
N ASN A 33 -8.93 12.93 -8.78
CA ASN A 33 -9.99 12.27 -9.54
C ASN A 33 -11.07 11.69 -8.61
N PRO A 34 -11.90 12.53 -7.98
CA PRO A 34 -12.86 12.08 -6.97
C PRO A 34 -13.89 11.06 -7.47
N GLN A 35 -14.12 10.98 -8.79
CA GLN A 35 -15.08 10.05 -9.41
C GLN A 35 -14.54 8.61 -9.51
N THR A 36 -13.26 8.36 -9.23
CA THR A 36 -12.65 7.02 -9.34
C THR A 36 -13.25 6.01 -8.36
N ALA A 37 -13.83 6.48 -7.25
CA ALA A 37 -14.55 5.65 -6.30
C ALA A 37 -15.85 6.32 -5.85
N ASN A 38 -16.87 5.51 -5.60
CA ASN A 38 -18.15 5.98 -5.08
C ASN A 38 -18.29 5.64 -3.60
N PHE A 39 -18.44 6.66 -2.77
CA PHE A 39 -18.66 6.54 -1.33
C PHE A 39 -20.01 7.15 -0.89
N SER A 40 -20.93 7.43 -1.83
CA SER A 40 -22.19 8.12 -1.56
C SER A 40 -23.11 7.41 -0.55
N GLU A 41 -22.98 6.09 -0.41
CA GLU A 41 -23.75 5.30 0.57
C GLU A 41 -23.17 5.35 1.98
N LEU A 42 -21.97 5.92 2.16
CA LEU A 42 -21.31 6.02 3.45
C LEU A 42 -21.63 7.38 4.10
N ALA A 43 -22.57 7.40 5.03
CA ALA A 43 -23.13 8.64 5.63
C ALA A 43 -22.10 9.61 6.23
N LYS A 44 -20.94 9.12 6.64
CA LYS A 44 -19.87 9.91 7.29
C LYS A 44 -18.68 10.18 6.39
N VAL A 45 -18.84 10.01 5.06
CA VAL A 45 -17.77 10.22 4.09
C VAL A 45 -18.13 11.35 3.14
N ARG A 46 -17.23 12.34 3.03
CA ARG A 46 -17.33 13.42 2.04
C ARG A 46 -16.14 13.34 1.11
N VAL A 47 -16.36 13.56 -0.18
CA VAL A 47 -15.30 13.57 -1.19
C VAL A 47 -15.14 14.98 -1.72
N VAL A 48 -13.90 15.44 -1.80
CA VAL A 48 -13.52 16.75 -2.34
C VAL A 48 -12.42 16.59 -3.38
N ARG A 49 -12.43 17.45 -4.40
CA ARG A 49 -11.36 17.49 -5.39
C ARG A 49 -10.20 18.33 -4.85
N GLY A 50 -8.96 17.84 -5.05
CA GLY A 50 -7.74 18.59 -4.77
C GLY A 50 -6.51 17.85 -5.28
N ASP A 51 -5.50 18.58 -5.69
CA ASP A 51 -4.22 18.07 -6.16
C ASP A 51 -3.17 18.23 -5.06
N VAL A 52 -2.65 17.12 -4.54
CA VAL A 52 -1.63 17.13 -3.48
C VAL A 52 -0.35 17.86 -3.91
N SER A 53 -0.07 17.95 -5.21
CA SER A 53 1.07 18.67 -5.75
C SER A 53 0.91 20.19 -5.73
N GLN A 54 -0.28 20.70 -5.40
CA GLN A 54 -0.60 22.12 -5.25
C GLN A 54 -0.81 22.41 -3.75
N PHE A 55 0.08 23.21 -3.17
CA PHE A 55 0.01 23.55 -1.75
C PHE A 55 -1.33 24.20 -1.37
N ASP A 56 -1.81 25.12 -2.21
CA ASP A 56 -3.04 25.86 -1.98
C ASP A 56 -4.27 24.96 -1.90
N ASP A 57 -4.34 23.89 -2.74
CA ASP A 57 -5.41 22.89 -2.69
C ASP A 57 -5.41 22.14 -1.35
N VAL A 58 -4.22 21.67 -0.94
CA VAL A 58 -4.07 20.95 0.34
C VAL A 58 -4.41 21.85 1.51
N MET A 59 -3.89 23.09 1.52
CA MET A 59 -4.14 24.05 2.59
C MET A 59 -5.61 24.48 2.68
N ALA A 60 -6.28 24.67 1.54
CA ALA A 60 -7.71 25.00 1.50
C ALA A 60 -8.55 23.89 2.11
N VAL A 61 -8.25 22.62 1.81
CA VAL A 61 -8.93 21.48 2.40
C VAL A 61 -8.63 21.37 3.90
N MET A 62 -7.36 21.50 4.31
CA MET A 62 -6.96 21.45 5.74
C MET A 62 -7.67 22.50 6.58
N THR A 63 -7.72 23.75 6.10
CA THR A 63 -8.35 24.88 6.83
C THR A 63 -9.88 24.77 6.89
N THR A 64 -10.50 24.22 5.84
CA THR A 64 -11.95 24.03 5.79
C THR A 64 -12.40 22.84 6.62
N VAL A 65 -11.67 21.73 6.57
CA VAL A 65 -11.99 20.48 7.25
C VAL A 65 -11.57 20.50 8.72
N LYS A 66 -10.44 21.10 9.02
CA LYS A 66 -9.76 21.06 10.33
C LYS A 66 -9.69 19.63 10.88
N PRO A 67 -9.01 18.72 10.16
CA PRO A 67 -9.01 17.32 10.54
C PRO A 67 -8.22 17.11 11.83
N ASP A 68 -8.65 16.13 12.64
CA ASP A 68 -7.88 15.67 13.80
C ASP A 68 -6.64 14.88 13.38
N ARG A 69 -6.70 14.25 12.21
CA ARG A 69 -5.64 13.37 11.65
C ARG A 69 -5.67 13.34 10.12
N VAL A 70 -4.52 13.04 9.54
CA VAL A 70 -4.35 12.90 8.09
C VAL A 70 -3.81 11.52 7.76
N ILE A 71 -4.34 10.91 6.69
CA ILE A 71 -3.72 9.77 6.01
C ILE A 71 -3.35 10.20 4.60
N ASN A 72 -2.06 10.12 4.25
CA ASN A 72 -1.62 10.41 2.89
C ASN A 72 -1.28 9.12 2.14
N LEU A 73 -2.14 8.76 1.18
CA LEU A 73 -1.98 7.64 0.25
C LEU A 73 -1.66 8.11 -1.18
N ALA A 74 -1.70 9.43 -1.43
CA ALA A 74 -1.44 9.98 -2.76
C ALA A 74 0.02 9.79 -3.14
N TYR A 75 0.24 9.04 -4.21
CA TYR A 75 1.57 8.73 -4.72
C TYR A 75 1.51 8.20 -6.14
N TYR A 76 2.52 8.52 -6.94
CA TYR A 76 2.65 7.94 -8.26
C TYR A 76 3.75 6.88 -8.28
N ILE A 77 3.39 5.67 -8.71
CA ILE A 77 4.23 4.47 -8.58
C ILE A 77 4.93 4.11 -9.91
N SER A 78 4.45 4.61 -11.07
CA SER A 78 5.02 4.23 -12.35
C SER A 78 6.39 4.88 -12.61
N SER A 79 7.29 4.11 -13.26
CA SER A 79 8.58 4.60 -13.77
C SER A 79 8.45 5.45 -15.04
N ASP A 80 7.25 5.52 -15.63
CA ASP A 80 7.03 6.12 -16.96
C ASP A 80 6.85 7.64 -16.91
N LEU A 81 6.70 8.23 -15.72
CA LEU A 81 6.64 9.68 -15.57
C LEU A 81 8.01 10.33 -15.75
N PRO A 82 8.06 11.49 -16.42
CA PRO A 82 9.26 12.32 -16.40
C PRO A 82 9.70 12.59 -14.96
N PRO A 83 11.01 12.57 -14.66
CA PRO A 83 11.53 12.74 -13.29
C PRO A 83 10.99 13.98 -12.59
N ARG A 84 10.84 15.12 -13.30
CA ARG A 84 10.28 16.36 -12.75
C ARG A 84 8.83 16.19 -12.30
N VAL A 85 8.01 15.47 -13.04
CA VAL A 85 6.60 15.23 -12.70
C VAL A 85 6.50 14.31 -11.48
N ALA A 86 7.29 13.23 -11.49
CA ALA A 86 7.38 12.32 -10.36
C ALA A 86 7.87 13.03 -9.08
N PHE A 87 8.86 13.91 -9.18
CA PHE A 87 9.35 14.71 -8.07
C PHE A 87 8.26 15.63 -7.51
N LYS A 88 7.54 16.35 -8.37
CA LYS A 88 6.47 17.25 -7.97
C LYS A 88 5.36 16.52 -7.20
N LEU A 89 4.94 15.36 -7.70
CA LEU A 89 3.90 14.56 -7.05
C LEU A 89 4.40 13.90 -5.76
N ASN A 90 5.54 13.23 -5.81
CA ASN A 90 5.99 12.33 -4.77
C ASN A 90 6.77 13.03 -3.65
N ILE A 91 7.50 14.08 -3.96
CA ILE A 91 8.34 14.81 -2.99
C ILE A 91 7.64 16.09 -2.52
N LEU A 92 7.30 16.98 -3.45
CA LEU A 92 6.62 18.23 -3.07
C LEU A 92 5.20 17.95 -2.57
N GLY A 93 4.48 16.99 -3.17
CA GLY A 93 3.14 16.61 -2.69
C GLY A 93 3.16 16.01 -1.27
N MET A 94 4.22 15.28 -0.90
CA MET A 94 4.37 14.81 0.49
C MET A 94 4.69 15.96 1.44
N ASP A 95 5.58 16.86 1.04
CA ASP A 95 5.91 18.07 1.80
C ASP A 95 4.68 18.97 2.00
N ASN A 96 3.91 19.19 0.94
CA ASN A 96 2.66 19.96 1.01
C ASN A 96 1.69 19.37 2.06
N CYS A 97 1.62 18.05 2.15
CA CYS A 97 0.79 17.37 3.15
C CYS A 97 1.28 17.66 4.58
N PHE A 98 2.59 17.51 4.83
CA PHE A 98 3.17 17.73 6.16
C PHE A 98 3.08 19.19 6.57
N GLU A 99 3.44 20.11 5.68
CA GLU A 99 3.45 21.56 5.96
C GLU A 99 2.02 22.10 6.16
N ALA A 100 1.08 21.72 5.29
CA ALA A 100 -0.31 22.15 5.44
C ALA A 100 -0.94 21.58 6.74
N ALA A 101 -0.64 20.33 7.11
CA ALA A 101 -1.08 19.77 8.39
C ALA A 101 -0.51 20.55 9.57
N ARG A 102 0.79 20.84 9.57
CA ARG A 102 1.47 21.65 10.58
C ARG A 102 0.85 23.04 10.73
N LEU A 103 0.66 23.76 9.63
CA LEU A 103 0.11 25.13 9.63
C LEU A 103 -1.37 25.15 10.05
N ALA A 104 -2.13 24.11 9.74
CA ALA A 104 -3.53 23.95 10.17
C ALA A 104 -3.67 23.45 11.62
N GLY A 105 -2.56 23.16 12.32
CA GLY A 105 -2.58 22.62 13.69
C GLY A 105 -2.92 21.15 13.80
N CYS A 106 -2.94 20.41 12.69
CA CYS A 106 -3.10 18.96 12.67
C CYS A 106 -1.74 18.29 12.83
N ASN A 107 -1.39 17.88 14.03
CA ASN A 107 -0.06 17.33 14.31
C ASN A 107 0.08 15.85 13.92
N ARG A 108 -1.03 15.15 13.62
CA ARG A 108 -1.01 13.70 13.38
C ARG A 108 -1.16 13.36 11.91
N VAL A 109 -0.11 12.77 11.34
CA VAL A 109 -0.10 12.31 9.95
C VAL A 109 0.37 10.85 9.88
N VAL A 110 -0.35 10.01 9.13
CA VAL A 110 0.06 8.64 8.74
C VAL A 110 0.23 8.63 7.23
N TYR A 111 1.31 8.07 6.73
CA TYR A 111 1.49 8.01 5.27
C TYR A 111 2.10 6.69 4.80
N ALA A 112 1.88 6.40 3.51
CA ALA A 112 2.43 5.22 2.86
C ALA A 112 3.86 5.47 2.37
N SER A 113 4.87 4.83 2.99
CA SER A 113 6.19 4.57 2.40
C SER A 113 6.14 3.26 1.62
N SER A 114 7.20 2.46 1.64
CA SER A 114 7.27 1.14 0.99
C SER A 114 8.45 0.34 1.51
N VAL A 115 8.34 -0.98 1.54
CA VAL A 115 9.51 -1.85 1.75
C VAL A 115 10.58 -1.73 0.64
N ALA A 116 10.25 -1.11 -0.49
CA ALA A 116 11.23 -0.81 -1.53
C ALA A 116 12.40 0.06 -1.05
N VAL A 117 12.24 0.79 0.07
CA VAL A 117 13.35 1.54 0.71
C VAL A 117 14.50 0.62 1.12
N SER A 118 14.22 -0.63 1.46
CA SER A 118 15.24 -1.63 1.81
C SER A 118 16.06 -2.08 0.60
N GLY A 119 15.51 -1.98 -0.63
CA GLY A 119 16.18 -2.47 -1.83
C GLY A 119 16.03 -3.99 -2.00
N GLU A 120 17.08 -4.65 -2.48
CA GLU A 120 17.06 -6.07 -2.80
C GLU A 120 17.46 -6.93 -1.57
N GLN A 121 16.86 -8.11 -1.45
CA GLN A 121 17.16 -9.05 -0.35
C GLN A 121 18.65 -9.41 -0.27
N LYS A 122 19.34 -9.46 -1.39
CA LYS A 122 20.77 -9.82 -1.43
C LYS A 122 21.70 -8.94 -0.58
N PHE A 123 21.30 -7.70 -0.27
CA PHE A 123 22.07 -6.82 0.61
C PHE A 123 22.02 -7.25 2.11
N TYR A 124 21.09 -8.13 2.45
CA TYR A 124 20.86 -8.59 3.82
C TYR A 124 21.13 -10.10 4.00
N GLY A 125 21.36 -10.83 2.90
CA GLY A 125 21.46 -12.30 2.93
C GLY A 125 20.10 -12.96 3.24
N GLU A 126 20.15 -14.10 3.92
CA GLU A 126 18.95 -14.90 4.26
C GLU A 126 18.34 -14.51 5.62
N ARG A 127 18.41 -13.24 6.00
CA ARG A 127 17.80 -12.76 7.23
C ARG A 127 16.56 -11.90 7.00
N ILE A 128 15.70 -11.88 7.99
CA ILE A 128 14.54 -10.98 8.01
C ILE A 128 15.02 -9.53 8.17
N VAL A 129 14.44 -8.62 7.38
CA VAL A 129 14.77 -7.20 7.36
C VAL A 129 13.74 -6.42 8.16
N ASN A 130 14.22 -5.64 9.14
CA ASN A 130 13.38 -4.83 10.01
C ASN A 130 13.44 -3.33 9.65
N GLU A 131 12.72 -2.50 10.42
CA GLU A 131 12.60 -1.07 10.15
C GLU A 131 13.87 -0.26 10.39
N ASP A 132 14.76 -0.78 11.22
CA ASP A 132 15.99 -0.08 11.66
C ASP A 132 17.20 -0.43 10.78
N ASP A 133 17.02 -1.36 9.83
CA ASP A 133 18.05 -1.74 8.86
C ASP A 133 18.37 -0.63 7.86
N LEU A 134 19.61 -0.65 7.36
CA LEU A 134 20.07 0.28 6.33
C LEU A 134 19.17 0.20 5.08
N LYS A 135 18.96 1.32 4.43
CA LYS A 135 18.15 1.44 3.24
C LYS A 135 19.04 1.35 1.99
N HIS A 136 18.79 0.37 1.14
CA HIS A 136 19.53 0.11 -0.10
C HIS A 136 18.69 0.35 -1.37
N GLY A 137 17.54 1.00 -1.23
CA GLY A 137 16.70 1.36 -2.38
C GLY A 137 17.46 2.27 -3.34
N HIS A 138 17.48 1.92 -4.65
CA HIS A 138 18.26 2.62 -5.66
C HIS A 138 17.44 3.04 -6.90
N VAL A 139 16.20 2.55 -7.03
CA VAL A 139 15.31 3.01 -8.09
C VAL A 139 14.59 4.29 -7.70
N GLN A 140 14.20 5.12 -8.69
CA GLN A 140 13.55 6.42 -8.45
C GLN A 140 12.45 6.36 -7.39
N TYR A 141 11.55 5.38 -7.51
CA TYR A 141 10.47 5.17 -6.54
C TYR A 141 10.98 4.97 -5.10
N ALA A 142 11.96 4.09 -4.93
CA ALA A 142 12.56 3.80 -3.62
C ALA A 142 13.29 5.02 -3.06
N MET A 143 14.04 5.74 -3.90
CA MET A 143 14.73 6.97 -3.50
C MET A 143 13.77 8.07 -3.05
N HIS A 144 12.63 8.24 -3.74
CA HIS A 144 11.60 9.17 -3.31
C HIS A 144 10.99 8.76 -1.95
N LYS A 145 10.75 7.45 -1.72
CA LYS A 145 10.26 6.96 -0.42
C LYS A 145 11.27 7.17 0.70
N ILE A 146 12.55 6.95 0.45
CA ILE A 146 13.64 7.24 1.40
C ILE A 146 13.64 8.73 1.76
N PHE A 147 13.51 9.60 0.74
CA PHE A 147 13.46 11.04 0.97
C PHE A 147 12.21 11.47 1.77
N ASN A 148 11.04 10.87 1.49
CA ASN A 148 9.84 11.15 2.28
C ASN A 148 9.98 10.71 3.75
N GLU A 149 10.70 9.62 4.03
CA GLU A 149 10.99 9.21 5.41
C GLU A 149 11.93 10.20 6.12
N TRP A 150 12.89 10.76 5.38
CA TRP A 150 13.72 11.85 5.88
C TRP A 150 12.89 13.12 6.15
N GLN A 151 12.03 13.55 5.22
CA GLN A 151 11.11 14.68 5.45
C GLN A 151 10.27 14.45 6.71
N ALA A 152 9.65 13.28 6.85
CA ALA A 152 8.86 12.94 8.04
C ALA A 152 9.68 13.01 9.34
N GLN A 153 10.94 12.58 9.32
CA GLN A 153 11.84 12.70 10.46
C GLN A 153 12.11 14.17 10.77
N ASP A 154 12.41 15.00 9.77
CA ASP A 154 12.70 16.41 9.93
C ASP A 154 11.52 17.18 10.55
N TYR A 155 10.28 16.91 10.09
CA TYR A 155 9.06 17.49 10.67
C TYR A 155 8.81 17.01 12.11
N ARG A 156 9.12 15.74 12.45
CA ARG A 156 9.04 15.26 13.84
C ARG A 156 10.03 16.00 14.75
N GLU A 157 11.28 16.11 14.32
CA GLU A 157 12.36 16.68 15.13
C GLU A 157 12.22 18.21 15.30
N LYS A 158 11.90 18.92 14.21
CA LYS A 158 11.86 20.41 14.22
C LYS A 158 10.52 20.96 14.70
N HIS A 159 9.42 20.25 14.48
CA HIS A 159 8.08 20.78 14.71
C HIS A 159 7.25 19.95 15.70
N GLY A 160 7.78 18.84 16.23
CA GLY A 160 7.09 18.00 17.18
C GLY A 160 5.86 17.31 16.62
N MET A 161 5.77 17.12 15.30
CA MET A 161 4.66 16.45 14.65
C MET A 161 4.67 14.93 14.93
N GLU A 162 3.49 14.34 15.07
CA GLU A 162 3.30 12.90 15.20
C GLU A 162 3.14 12.27 13.80
N ILE A 163 4.23 12.05 13.09
CA ILE A 163 4.18 11.47 11.75
C ILE A 163 4.56 10.00 11.82
N THR A 164 3.65 9.11 11.42
CA THR A 164 3.87 7.67 11.38
C THR A 164 3.99 7.18 9.93
N THR A 165 5.05 6.44 9.68
CA THR A 165 5.36 5.83 8.38
C THR A 165 4.93 4.38 8.35
N ILE A 166 4.14 3.98 7.36
CA ILE A 166 3.85 2.58 7.09
C ILE A 166 4.59 2.19 5.81
N ARG A 167 5.30 1.06 5.83
CA ARG A 167 6.01 0.48 4.68
C ARG A 167 5.26 -0.75 4.18
N PRO A 168 4.28 -0.61 3.27
CA PRO A 168 3.63 -1.75 2.65
C PRO A 168 4.61 -2.61 1.86
N ALA A 169 4.43 -3.94 1.93
CA ALA A 169 5.10 -4.91 1.08
C ALA A 169 4.41 -5.00 -0.30
N ASN A 170 4.42 -6.16 -0.95
CA ASN A 170 3.78 -6.35 -2.24
C ASN A 170 2.25 -6.40 -2.08
N VAL A 171 1.59 -5.25 -1.99
CA VAL A 171 0.13 -5.20 -1.79
C VAL A 171 -0.57 -5.91 -2.94
N THR A 172 -1.51 -6.80 -2.62
CA THR A 172 -2.22 -7.67 -3.55
C THR A 172 -3.72 -7.46 -3.43
N GLY A 173 -4.42 -7.43 -4.54
CA GLY A 173 -5.88 -7.31 -4.62
C GLY A 173 -6.34 -7.34 -6.07
N PRO A 174 -7.65 -7.57 -6.34
CA PRO A 174 -8.17 -7.86 -7.68
C PRO A 174 -8.01 -6.71 -8.68
N ASP A 175 -8.02 -5.47 -8.19
CA ASP A 175 -8.04 -4.23 -8.98
C ASP A 175 -6.69 -3.47 -8.97
N LYS A 176 -5.62 -4.11 -8.52
CA LYS A 176 -4.27 -3.53 -8.61
C LYS A 176 -3.71 -3.69 -10.03
N ILE A 177 -3.36 -2.56 -10.65
CA ILE A 177 -2.88 -2.50 -12.05
C ILE A 177 -1.56 -1.77 -12.22
N VAL A 178 -0.97 -1.19 -11.15
CA VAL A 178 0.27 -0.41 -11.22
C VAL A 178 1.30 -0.87 -10.19
N GLY A 179 2.58 -0.61 -10.47
CA GLY A 179 3.73 -1.00 -9.65
C GLY A 179 4.10 -2.48 -9.83
N SER A 180 4.56 -3.15 -8.78
CA SER A 180 4.81 -4.60 -8.81
C SER A 180 3.47 -5.34 -8.89
N VAL A 181 3.19 -5.97 -10.03
CA VAL A 181 1.88 -6.58 -10.34
C VAL A 181 1.97 -8.05 -10.78
N ASP A 182 3.17 -8.60 -10.94
CA ASP A 182 3.34 -9.98 -11.37
C ASP A 182 2.63 -10.99 -10.45
N HIS A 183 2.80 -10.87 -9.14
CA HIS A 183 2.08 -11.67 -8.14
C HIS A 183 0.56 -11.46 -8.16
N VAL A 184 0.09 -10.26 -8.56
CA VAL A 184 -1.34 -9.98 -8.75
C VAL A 184 -1.84 -10.68 -10.00
N PHE A 185 -1.15 -10.51 -11.13
CA PHE A 185 -1.56 -11.09 -12.40
C PHE A 185 -1.43 -12.61 -12.42
N CYS A 186 -0.56 -13.19 -11.60
CA CYS A 186 -0.48 -14.63 -11.37
C CYS A 186 -1.81 -15.22 -10.84
N ILE A 187 -2.59 -14.43 -10.09
CA ILE A 187 -3.89 -14.80 -9.55
C ILE A 187 -5.02 -14.34 -10.48
N THR A 188 -5.02 -13.07 -10.85
CA THR A 188 -6.18 -12.43 -11.48
C THR A 188 -6.36 -12.80 -12.95
N ASN A 189 -5.28 -13.03 -13.71
CA ASN A 189 -5.39 -13.45 -15.10
C ASN A 189 -6.04 -14.84 -15.23
N PRO A 190 -5.55 -15.89 -14.51
CA PRO A 190 -6.23 -17.19 -14.51
C PRO A 190 -7.69 -17.13 -14.03
N ALA A 191 -7.98 -16.30 -13.01
CA ALA A 191 -9.36 -16.14 -12.52
C ALA A 191 -10.30 -15.57 -13.60
N ARG A 192 -9.75 -14.73 -14.53
CA ARG A 192 -10.46 -14.23 -15.73
C ARG A 192 -10.47 -15.23 -16.90
N GLY A 193 -9.76 -16.37 -16.77
CA GLY A 193 -9.58 -17.35 -17.85
C GLY A 193 -8.52 -16.94 -18.89
N LYS A 194 -7.59 -16.07 -18.50
CA LYS A 194 -6.48 -15.62 -19.34
C LYS A 194 -5.19 -16.35 -18.99
N SER A 195 -4.39 -16.67 -20.01
CA SER A 195 -3.03 -17.17 -19.81
C SER A 195 -2.09 -16.06 -19.35
N ILE A 196 -1.01 -16.45 -18.66
CA ILE A 196 0.07 -15.53 -18.30
C ILE A 196 1.42 -16.25 -18.35
N LYS A 197 2.46 -15.51 -18.70
CA LYS A 197 3.82 -15.98 -18.77
C LYS A 197 4.76 -15.02 -18.03
N PHE A 198 5.67 -15.57 -17.23
CA PHE A 198 6.65 -14.82 -16.45
C PHE A 198 8.08 -15.21 -16.87
N PRO A 199 9.06 -14.30 -16.73
CA PRO A 199 10.45 -14.60 -17.07
C PRO A 199 11.04 -15.71 -16.17
N TYR A 200 10.81 -15.65 -14.87
CA TYR A 200 11.46 -16.55 -13.90
C TYR A 200 10.47 -17.12 -12.89
N LYS A 201 10.57 -18.43 -12.65
CA LYS A 201 9.73 -19.14 -11.67
C LYS A 201 10.12 -18.82 -10.22
N ASP A 202 11.41 -18.66 -9.95
CA ASP A 202 11.98 -18.39 -8.63
C ASP A 202 11.96 -16.91 -8.21
N THR A 203 11.27 -16.04 -8.96
CA THR A 203 11.08 -14.64 -8.56
C THR A 203 10.35 -14.56 -7.22
N MET A 204 10.99 -13.99 -6.21
CA MET A 204 10.44 -13.90 -4.86
C MET A 204 9.60 -12.64 -4.67
N ARG A 205 8.52 -12.77 -3.91
CA ARG A 205 7.62 -11.68 -3.48
C ARG A 205 7.24 -11.84 -2.01
N ALA A 206 6.77 -10.75 -1.43
CA ALA A 206 6.15 -10.73 -0.11
C ALA A 206 4.73 -10.15 -0.21
N PRO A 207 3.78 -10.86 -0.86
CA PRO A 207 2.42 -10.37 -1.01
C PRO A 207 1.71 -10.24 0.34
N ILE A 208 0.91 -9.17 0.45
CA ILE A 208 -0.01 -8.90 1.55
C ILE A 208 -1.33 -8.40 0.96
N HIS A 209 -2.46 -8.86 1.49
CA HIS A 209 -3.76 -8.47 0.97
C HIS A 209 -4.09 -7.00 1.27
N VAL A 210 -4.75 -6.33 0.34
CA VAL A 210 -5.10 -4.90 0.47
C VAL A 210 -6.00 -4.62 1.68
N ASP A 211 -6.87 -5.55 2.07
CA ASP A 211 -7.70 -5.42 3.27
C ASP A 211 -6.84 -5.39 4.55
N GLU A 212 -5.74 -6.14 4.59
CA GLU A 212 -4.81 -6.15 5.72
C GLU A 212 -4.03 -4.83 5.79
N ILE A 213 -3.66 -4.29 4.63
CA ILE A 213 -3.06 -2.94 4.56
C ILE A 213 -4.05 -1.88 5.06
N ALA A 214 -5.30 -1.93 4.62
CA ALA A 214 -6.35 -1.01 5.10
C ALA A 214 -6.53 -1.12 6.62
N GLU A 215 -6.54 -2.35 7.15
CA GLU A 215 -6.65 -2.60 8.59
C GLU A 215 -5.46 -2.02 9.37
N ILE A 216 -4.23 -2.16 8.86
CA ILE A 216 -3.04 -1.56 9.48
C ILE A 216 -3.18 -0.04 9.52
N PHE A 217 -3.49 0.61 8.38
CA PHE A 217 -3.69 2.05 8.34
C PHE A 217 -4.77 2.53 9.33
N ALA A 218 -5.90 1.82 9.38
CA ALA A 218 -6.99 2.15 10.30
C ALA A 218 -6.55 2.04 11.76
N ARG A 219 -5.88 0.97 12.15
CA ARG A 219 -5.39 0.80 13.54
C ARG A 219 -4.33 1.83 13.90
N VAL A 220 -3.37 2.08 13.01
CA VAL A 220 -2.30 3.05 13.24
C VAL A 220 -2.87 4.46 13.40
N VAL A 221 -3.78 4.90 12.52
CA VAL A 221 -4.33 6.26 12.60
C VAL A 221 -5.22 6.46 13.83
N MET A 222 -5.90 5.40 14.27
CA MET A 222 -6.82 5.45 15.43
C MET A 222 -6.11 5.33 16.79
N LYS A 223 -4.85 4.87 16.81
CA LYS A 223 -4.08 4.78 18.04
C LYS A 223 -3.60 6.16 18.48
N ASP A 224 -3.84 6.53 19.72
CA ASP A 224 -3.50 7.88 20.22
C ASP A 224 -2.02 8.22 20.10
N LYS A 225 -1.13 7.29 20.41
CA LYS A 225 0.32 7.50 20.30
C LYS A 225 1.01 6.20 19.89
N PRO A 226 1.33 6.01 18.59
CA PRO A 226 2.18 4.90 18.17
C PRO A 226 3.56 4.97 18.80
N THR A 227 4.07 3.83 19.22
CA THR A 227 5.37 3.72 19.91
C THR A 227 6.53 3.96 18.95
N HIS A 228 6.38 3.54 17.69
CA HIS A 228 7.42 3.67 16.68
C HIS A 228 7.02 4.67 15.59
N ALA A 229 8.02 5.30 15.00
CA ALA A 229 7.82 6.19 13.87
C ALA A 229 7.61 5.45 12.53
N ILE A 230 8.09 4.20 12.43
CA ILE A 230 8.08 3.40 11.20
C ILE A 230 7.61 1.99 11.50
N TYR A 231 6.74 1.46 10.61
CA TYR A 231 6.19 0.11 10.68
C TYR A 231 6.26 -0.58 9.31
N ASN A 232 6.93 -1.72 9.24
CA ASN A 232 6.80 -2.63 8.11
C ASN A 232 5.50 -3.43 8.24
N THR A 233 4.85 -3.72 7.12
CA THR A 233 3.62 -4.53 7.15
C THR A 233 3.90 -6.03 7.17
N GLY A 234 5.11 -6.44 6.81
CA GLY A 234 5.37 -7.83 6.45
C GLY A 234 4.67 -8.22 5.16
N GLY A 235 4.64 -9.51 4.90
CA GLY A 235 4.00 -10.15 3.77
C GLY A 235 4.32 -11.65 3.78
N HIS A 236 3.62 -12.43 2.98
CA HIS A 236 3.88 -13.85 2.84
C HIS A 236 5.04 -14.06 1.85
N THR A 237 6.19 -14.55 2.31
CA THR A 237 7.33 -14.85 1.44
C THR A 237 7.01 -16.03 0.53
N ILE A 238 6.98 -15.81 -0.79
CA ILE A 238 6.61 -16.82 -1.78
C ILE A 238 7.27 -16.54 -3.13
N SER A 239 7.65 -17.58 -3.85
CA SER A 239 8.04 -17.47 -5.25
C SER A 239 6.82 -17.39 -6.17
N LEU A 240 7.00 -16.88 -7.39
CA LEU A 240 5.93 -16.90 -8.42
C LEU A 240 5.56 -18.34 -8.81
N GLY A 241 6.51 -19.29 -8.72
CA GLY A 241 6.25 -20.71 -8.96
C GLY A 241 5.31 -21.29 -7.92
N GLU A 242 5.64 -21.13 -6.63
CA GLU A 242 4.79 -21.58 -5.53
C GLU A 242 3.41 -20.92 -5.57
N LEU A 243 3.35 -19.63 -5.93
CA LEU A 243 2.08 -18.93 -6.09
C LEU A 243 1.27 -19.48 -7.27
N ALA A 244 1.91 -19.82 -8.39
CA ALA A 244 1.24 -20.45 -9.53
C ALA A 244 0.67 -21.81 -9.16
N ASP A 245 1.40 -22.60 -8.37
CA ASP A 245 0.94 -23.92 -7.90
C ASP A 245 -0.25 -23.74 -6.92
N MET A 246 -0.20 -22.79 -6.00
CA MET A 246 -1.33 -22.43 -5.12
C MET A 246 -2.57 -21.98 -5.91
N VAL A 247 -2.41 -21.22 -7.00
CA VAL A 247 -3.52 -20.83 -7.88
C VAL A 247 -4.12 -22.05 -8.59
N ARG A 248 -3.29 -23.02 -9.02
CA ARG A 248 -3.77 -24.25 -9.67
C ARG A 248 -4.55 -25.18 -8.72
N GLU A 249 -4.34 -25.11 -7.41
CA GLU A 249 -5.20 -25.83 -6.45
C GLU A 249 -6.67 -25.42 -6.60
N PHE A 250 -6.95 -24.14 -6.87
CA PHE A 250 -8.29 -23.61 -7.04
C PHE A 250 -8.76 -23.59 -8.51
N LEU A 251 -7.82 -23.43 -9.43
CA LEU A 251 -8.03 -23.31 -10.88
C LEU A 251 -7.12 -24.32 -11.62
N PRO A 252 -7.48 -25.61 -11.67
CA PRO A 252 -6.59 -26.66 -12.23
C PRO A 252 -6.17 -26.41 -13.68
N ASP A 253 -7.02 -25.73 -14.46
CA ASP A 253 -6.78 -25.43 -15.87
C ASP A 253 -6.00 -24.10 -16.09
N ALA A 254 -5.49 -23.46 -15.01
CA ALA A 254 -4.78 -22.20 -15.08
C ALA A 254 -3.52 -22.28 -15.95
N GLN A 255 -3.49 -21.51 -17.02
CA GLN A 255 -2.37 -21.45 -17.96
C GLN A 255 -1.33 -20.40 -17.47
N ILE A 256 -0.45 -20.84 -16.56
CA ILE A 256 0.66 -20.04 -16.03
C ILE A 256 1.96 -20.72 -16.44
N SER A 257 2.87 -20.01 -17.09
CA SER A 257 4.15 -20.53 -17.58
C SER A 257 5.32 -19.62 -17.26
N PHE A 258 6.52 -20.16 -17.35
CA PHE A 258 7.76 -19.47 -17.05
C PHE A 258 8.75 -19.70 -18.19
N ASP A 259 9.61 -18.70 -18.47
CA ASP A 259 10.70 -18.85 -19.45
C ASP A 259 11.89 -19.61 -18.85
N SER A 260 12.15 -19.45 -17.55
CA SER A 260 13.25 -20.09 -16.83
C SER A 260 12.83 -20.49 -15.41
N GLU A 261 13.39 -21.58 -14.91
CA GLU A 261 13.20 -22.06 -13.53
C GLU A 261 13.93 -21.14 -12.53
N THR A 262 15.07 -20.54 -12.92
CA THR A 262 15.95 -19.78 -12.03
C THR A 262 16.39 -18.45 -12.64
N GLY A 263 16.90 -17.54 -11.79
CA GLY A 263 17.44 -16.24 -12.17
C GLY A 263 16.58 -15.04 -11.71
N GLY A 264 15.44 -15.30 -11.11
CA GLY A 264 14.53 -14.26 -10.57
C GLY A 264 14.82 -13.90 -9.12
N ARG A 265 15.25 -14.87 -8.30
CA ARG A 265 15.53 -14.66 -6.87
C ARG A 265 16.56 -13.55 -6.63
N GLU A 266 17.65 -13.55 -7.37
CA GLU A 266 18.74 -12.56 -7.24
C GLU A 266 18.31 -11.14 -7.64
N ARG A 267 17.24 -11.02 -8.44
CA ARG A 267 16.66 -9.76 -8.93
C ARG A 267 15.42 -9.34 -8.16
N SER A 268 15.06 -10.11 -7.14
CA SER A 268 13.89 -9.82 -6.31
C SER A 268 14.20 -8.68 -5.34
N GLY A 269 13.22 -7.80 -5.12
CA GLY A 269 13.27 -6.83 -4.03
C GLY A 269 13.38 -7.51 -2.67
N ASN A 270 13.21 -6.76 -1.60
CA ASN A 270 13.15 -7.35 -0.26
C ASN A 270 11.86 -8.18 -0.11
N PHE A 271 12.01 -9.44 0.29
CA PHE A 271 10.90 -10.39 0.46
C PHE A 271 10.88 -11.09 1.81
N MET A 272 11.91 -10.91 2.66
CA MET A 272 11.95 -11.39 4.03
C MET A 272 11.80 -10.19 4.98
N ILE A 273 10.55 -9.83 5.29
CA ILE A 273 10.22 -8.55 5.92
C ILE A 273 9.63 -8.80 7.30
N ASP A 274 10.22 -8.19 8.32
CA ASP A 274 9.68 -8.19 9.68
C ASP A 274 8.34 -7.46 9.77
N ASN A 275 7.44 -7.96 10.62
CA ASN A 275 6.16 -7.34 10.93
C ASN A 275 5.86 -7.34 12.43
N SER A 276 6.87 -7.61 13.24
CA SER A 276 6.72 -7.74 14.69
C SER A 276 6.11 -6.49 15.34
N ARG A 277 6.47 -5.29 14.85
CA ARG A 277 5.92 -4.03 15.37
C ARG A 277 4.41 -3.92 15.15
N VAL A 278 3.90 -4.22 13.95
CA VAL A 278 2.45 -4.14 13.69
C VAL A 278 1.68 -5.25 14.41
N VAL A 279 2.26 -6.43 14.54
CA VAL A 279 1.67 -7.55 15.29
C VAL A 279 1.57 -7.21 16.76
N THR A 280 2.67 -6.81 17.37
CA THR A 280 2.76 -6.58 18.82
C THR A 280 1.96 -5.35 19.25
N GLU A 281 2.10 -4.25 18.53
CA GLU A 281 1.51 -2.97 18.96
C GLU A 281 0.05 -2.82 18.59
N PHE A 282 -0.34 -3.30 17.39
CA PHE A 282 -1.71 -3.13 16.89
C PHE A 282 -2.53 -4.42 16.92
N GLY A 283 -1.96 -5.54 17.41
CA GLY A 283 -2.66 -6.82 17.46
C GLY A 283 -3.07 -7.34 16.09
N MET A 284 -2.25 -7.09 15.06
CA MET A 284 -2.56 -7.55 13.71
C MET A 284 -2.55 -9.07 13.63
N GLN A 285 -3.57 -9.62 12.99
CA GLN A 285 -3.70 -11.04 12.66
C GLN A 285 -3.86 -11.15 11.15
N PHE A 286 -2.93 -11.86 10.53
CA PHE A 286 -2.96 -12.09 9.08
C PHE A 286 -3.61 -13.43 8.79
N ARG A 287 -4.48 -13.46 7.78
CA ARG A 287 -5.05 -14.72 7.31
C ARG A 287 -4.00 -15.51 6.55
N PRO A 288 -4.09 -16.86 6.54
CA PRO A 288 -3.28 -17.67 5.65
C PRO A 288 -3.35 -17.14 4.21
N TYR A 289 -2.20 -16.99 3.55
CA TYR A 289 -2.17 -16.36 2.22
C TYR A 289 -2.98 -17.15 1.17
N ARG A 290 -3.07 -18.47 1.32
CA ARG A 290 -3.92 -19.33 0.49
C ARG A 290 -5.40 -18.90 0.53
N GLU A 291 -5.92 -18.54 1.70
CA GLU A 291 -7.28 -18.00 1.82
C GLU A 291 -7.43 -16.65 1.10
N ARG A 292 -6.38 -15.81 1.14
CA ARG A 292 -6.36 -14.53 0.41
C ARG A 292 -6.31 -14.74 -1.10
N VAL A 293 -5.58 -15.74 -1.59
CA VAL A 293 -5.58 -16.12 -3.01
C VAL A 293 -6.99 -16.53 -3.45
N LEU A 294 -7.66 -17.38 -2.68
CA LEU A 294 -9.05 -17.78 -2.96
C LEU A 294 -10.01 -16.58 -2.92
N GLN A 295 -9.86 -15.69 -1.95
CA GLN A 295 -10.64 -14.45 -1.87
C GLN A 295 -10.49 -13.61 -3.15
N ILE A 296 -9.25 -13.36 -3.60
CA ILE A 296 -8.97 -12.58 -4.82
C ILE A 296 -9.57 -13.27 -6.05
N ILE A 297 -9.40 -14.59 -6.17
CA ILE A 297 -10.01 -15.37 -7.26
C ILE A 297 -11.53 -15.14 -7.28
N ASN A 298 -12.19 -15.23 -6.13
CA ASN A 298 -13.64 -15.09 -6.04
C ASN A 298 -14.13 -13.66 -6.27
N GLU A 299 -13.37 -12.64 -5.82
CA GLU A 299 -13.68 -11.23 -6.14
C GLU A 299 -13.62 -11.01 -7.66
N VAL A 300 -12.55 -11.48 -8.33
CA VAL A 300 -12.41 -11.39 -9.80
C VAL A 300 -13.51 -12.16 -10.52
N ARG A 301 -13.87 -13.36 -10.04
CA ARG A 301 -14.95 -14.16 -10.65
C ARG A 301 -16.31 -13.47 -10.52
N ALA A 302 -16.56 -12.81 -9.38
CA ALA A 302 -17.78 -12.03 -9.17
C ALA A 302 -17.88 -10.84 -10.15
N GLU A 303 -16.76 -10.12 -10.39
CA GLU A 303 -16.68 -9.08 -11.41
C GLU A 303 -17.02 -9.59 -12.82
N GLU A 304 -16.65 -10.84 -13.13
CA GLU A 304 -16.90 -11.53 -14.40
C GLU A 304 -18.28 -12.25 -14.44
N GLY A 305 -19.11 -12.11 -13.41
CA GLY A 305 -20.41 -12.80 -13.32
C GLY A 305 -20.30 -14.32 -13.15
N LYS A 306 -19.16 -14.84 -12.69
CA LYS A 306 -18.92 -16.29 -12.51
C LYS A 306 -19.21 -16.70 -11.06
N PRO A 307 -19.69 -17.92 -10.80
CA PRO A 307 -19.93 -18.41 -9.45
C PRO A 307 -18.61 -18.52 -8.65
N PRO A 308 -18.65 -18.33 -7.31
CA PRO A 308 -17.48 -18.50 -6.47
C PRO A 308 -16.99 -19.93 -6.46
N ILE A 309 -15.68 -20.09 -6.21
CA ILE A 309 -15.05 -21.39 -5.91
C ILE A 309 -15.06 -21.57 -4.40
N THR A 310 -15.44 -22.76 -3.96
CA THR A 310 -15.35 -23.17 -2.55
C THR A 310 -14.03 -23.88 -2.30
N ASP A 311 -13.46 -23.68 -1.13
CA ASP A 311 -12.33 -24.47 -0.66
C ASP A 311 -12.78 -25.94 -0.50
N ARG A 312 -12.03 -26.87 -1.08
CA ARG A 312 -12.34 -28.31 -1.04
C ARG A 312 -11.47 -29.01 -0.02
#